data_35683cf75e5136e3f48093a38b7f5073
#
_entry.id   35683cf75e5136e3f48093a38b7f5073
#
_cell.length_a   1.000
_cell.length_b   1.000
_cell.length_c   1.000
_cell.angle_alpha   90.00
_cell.angle_beta   90.00
_cell.angle_gamma   90.00
#
_symmetry.space_group_name_H-M   'P 1'
#
loop_
_entity.id
_entity.type
_entity.pdbx_description
1 polymer ?
#
loop_
_entity_poly.entity_id
_entity_poly.type
_entity_poly.pdbx_seq_one_letter_code
_entity_poly.pdbx_strand_id
1 'polypeptide(L)'
;MNALARRAAGLLLSTVLLPLSALAADQQPTHEFRLDNGLKVIVREDHRAPVVVSQVWYKVGSSYETPGKTGLSHALEHMMFKGSNKVGPGEASLILRDLGAQENAFTSDDYTAYYQVLARDRLGVAFELEADRMASLRLPPEEFKREIEVIKEERRLRTDDQPMSKAFELFSAMAYPSSGYHTPTIGWMVDLERMSVGELRACYEEWYAPNNATLVVVGDVTPDEVKALAQRYFGQVAKREVPVAKVPLELPTPGERLLKIHV
;
A
#
# COMPACT_ATOMS: atom_id res chain seq x y z
N MET A 1 57.67 -15.97 68.37
CA MET A 1 57.73 -16.78 67.16
C MET A 1 56.39 -16.56 66.41
N ASN A 2 56.49 -15.79 65.42
CA ASN A 2 55.70 -15.42 64.26
C ASN A 2 54.24 -15.75 64.21
N ALA A 3 53.43 -14.71 64.44
CA ALA A 3 52.02 -14.67 64.03
C ALA A 3 51.91 -13.90 62.71
N LEU A 4 51.50 -14.57 61.61
CA LEU A 4 51.21 -13.99 60.29
C LEU A 4 49.79 -13.39 60.28
N ALA A 5 49.75 -12.08 60.20
CA ALA A 5 48.52 -11.34 60.02
C ALA A 5 47.96 -11.55 58.57
N ARG A 6 46.80 -12.14 58.45
CA ARG A 6 46.03 -12.18 57.21
C ARG A 6 45.16 -10.91 57.12
N ARG A 7 45.51 -10.00 56.21
CA ARG A 7 44.63 -8.89 55.79
C ARG A 7 43.65 -9.41 54.74
N ALA A 8 42.39 -9.52 55.09
CA ALA A 8 41.32 -9.71 54.13
C ALA A 8 40.95 -8.35 53.54
N ALA A 9 41.24 -8.14 52.27
CA ALA A 9 40.74 -6.99 51.49
C ALA A 9 39.31 -7.30 51.06
N GLY A 10 38.33 -6.66 51.68
CA GLY A 10 36.94 -6.68 51.24
C GLY A 10 36.76 -5.79 50.00
N LEU A 11 36.48 -6.39 48.85
CA LEU A 11 36.09 -5.68 47.64
C LEU A 11 34.59 -5.33 47.78
N LEU A 12 34.30 -4.06 48.05
CA LEU A 12 32.93 -3.52 47.96
C LEU A 12 32.56 -3.38 46.50
N LEU A 13 31.75 -4.31 46.00
CA LEU A 13 31.12 -4.23 44.68
C LEU A 13 29.91 -3.28 44.77
N SER A 14 30.13 -2.00 44.47
CA SER A 14 29.05 -1.03 44.34
C SER A 14 28.29 -1.29 43.04
N THR A 15 27.19 -2.03 43.12
CA THR A 15 26.21 -2.14 42.04
C THR A 15 25.51 -0.80 41.87
N VAL A 16 25.91 -0.05 40.85
CA VAL A 16 25.15 1.12 40.36
C VAL A 16 23.88 0.61 39.71
N LEU A 17 22.79 0.63 40.46
CA LEU A 17 21.44 0.46 39.89
C LEU A 17 21.13 1.73 39.09
N LEU A 18 21.46 1.72 37.81
CA LEU A 18 20.90 2.69 36.86
C LEU A 18 19.39 2.48 36.83
N PRO A 19 18.57 3.54 36.97
CA PRO A 19 17.15 3.40 36.86
C PRO A 19 16.80 2.98 35.43
N LEU A 20 16.23 1.79 35.26
CA LEU A 20 15.69 1.27 34.00
C LEU A 20 14.37 1.96 33.61
N SER A 21 14.23 3.24 33.94
CA SER A 21 13.02 4.05 33.72
C SER A 21 13.02 4.84 32.41
N ALA A 22 13.91 4.52 31.49
CA ALA A 22 14.00 5.27 30.25
C ALA A 22 13.81 4.36 29.04
N LEU A 23 12.62 3.86 28.79
CA LEU A 23 12.14 3.41 27.48
C LEU A 23 10.67 2.94 27.56
N ALA A 24 9.83 3.63 28.33
CA ALA A 24 8.44 3.70 27.93
C ALA A 24 8.43 4.68 26.74
N ALA A 25 8.65 4.16 25.54
CA ALA A 25 8.30 4.92 24.35
C ALA A 25 6.88 5.40 24.57
N ASP A 26 6.68 6.71 24.59
CA ASP A 26 5.37 7.33 24.70
C ASP A 26 4.54 6.82 23.50
N GLN A 27 3.82 5.72 23.73
CA GLN A 27 2.98 5.12 22.70
C GLN A 27 1.74 5.99 22.59
N GLN A 28 1.86 7.03 21.77
CA GLN A 28 0.69 7.81 21.40
C GLN A 28 -0.43 6.88 20.93
N PRO A 29 -1.64 7.05 21.44
CA PRO A 29 -2.75 6.17 21.11
C PRO A 29 -3.06 6.21 19.61
N THR A 30 -3.48 5.08 19.07
CA THR A 30 -4.02 5.01 17.72
C THR A 30 -5.52 5.22 17.79
N HIS A 31 -6.02 6.18 17.05
CA HIS A 31 -7.44 6.51 16.98
C HIS A 31 -8.04 5.92 15.70
N GLU A 32 -9.21 5.29 15.83
CA GLU A 32 -9.94 4.71 14.71
C GLU A 32 -11.38 5.20 14.71
N PHE A 33 -11.87 5.62 13.53
CA PHE A 33 -13.27 5.97 13.32
C PHE A 33 -13.68 5.66 11.87
N ARG A 34 -14.98 5.77 11.59
CA ARG A 34 -15.52 5.62 10.23
C ARG A 34 -16.34 6.82 9.85
N LEU A 35 -16.28 7.21 8.57
CA LEU A 35 -17.20 8.17 7.98
C LEU A 35 -18.51 7.48 7.58
N ASP A 36 -19.57 8.26 7.35
CA ASP A 36 -20.90 7.75 6.99
C ASP A 36 -20.91 6.95 5.68
N ASN A 37 -19.98 7.25 4.77
CA ASN A 37 -19.80 6.51 3.52
C ASN A 37 -19.00 5.20 3.69
N GLY A 38 -18.61 4.85 4.92
CA GLY A 38 -17.93 3.61 5.27
C GLY A 38 -16.39 3.69 5.25
N LEU A 39 -15.78 4.82 4.85
CA LEU A 39 -14.34 4.98 4.90
C LEU A 39 -13.83 4.81 6.33
N LYS A 40 -12.93 3.85 6.53
CA LYS A 40 -12.22 3.67 7.78
C LYS A 40 -11.07 4.67 7.85
N VAL A 41 -10.92 5.34 8.97
CA VAL A 41 -9.82 6.29 9.21
C VAL A 41 -9.05 5.85 10.44
N ILE A 42 -7.73 5.78 10.31
CA ILE A 42 -6.79 5.46 11.39
C ILE A 42 -5.84 6.64 11.53
N VAL A 43 -5.71 7.18 12.74
CA VAL A 43 -4.84 8.32 13.03
C VAL A 43 -3.89 7.97 14.15
N ARG A 44 -2.62 8.28 13.96
CA ARG A 44 -1.60 8.21 15.00
C ARG A 44 -0.82 9.52 15.05
N GLU A 45 -0.86 10.19 16.20
CA GLU A 45 -0.14 11.43 16.44
C GLU A 45 1.36 11.18 16.57
N ASP A 46 2.17 12.04 15.95
CA ASP A 46 3.63 12.09 16.13
C ASP A 46 4.11 13.53 15.89
N HIS A 47 4.29 14.27 16.97
CA HIS A 47 4.62 15.70 16.95
C HIS A 47 6.12 15.99 16.95
N ARG A 48 6.99 15.00 16.67
CA ARG A 48 8.46 15.18 16.68
C ARG A 48 8.97 16.03 15.50
N ALA A 49 8.21 16.11 14.42
CA ALA A 49 8.51 16.94 13.25
C ALA A 49 7.19 17.42 12.59
N PRO A 50 7.16 18.60 11.93
CA PRO A 50 5.94 19.14 11.31
C PRO A 50 5.63 18.45 9.96
N VAL A 51 5.63 17.12 9.96
CA VAL A 51 5.43 16.26 8.78
C VAL A 51 4.29 15.29 9.03
N VAL A 52 3.61 14.91 7.97
CA VAL A 52 2.54 13.91 8.00
C VAL A 52 2.70 12.94 6.86
N VAL A 53 2.38 11.67 7.11
CA VAL A 53 2.21 10.61 6.13
C VAL A 53 0.72 10.34 6.01
N SER A 54 0.19 10.48 4.80
CA SER A 54 -1.18 10.11 4.44
C SER A 54 -1.14 8.90 3.52
N GLN A 55 -1.95 7.88 3.81
CA GLN A 55 -2.04 6.67 3.00
C GLN A 55 -3.49 6.29 2.77
N VAL A 56 -3.85 5.98 1.55
CA VAL A 56 -5.14 5.35 1.21
C VAL A 56 -4.89 3.93 0.74
N TRP A 57 -5.47 2.98 1.46
CA TRP A 57 -5.35 1.55 1.20
C TRP A 57 -6.66 1.00 0.68
N TYR A 58 -6.66 0.43 -0.52
CA TYR A 58 -7.80 -0.30 -1.09
C TYR A 58 -7.61 -1.79 -0.88
N LYS A 59 -8.66 -2.47 -0.43
CA LYS A 59 -8.65 -3.92 -0.24
C LYS A 59 -8.92 -4.61 -1.59
N VAL A 60 -7.95 -4.56 -2.47
CA VAL A 60 -7.91 -5.21 -3.78
C VAL A 60 -6.46 -5.26 -4.27
N GLY A 61 -6.07 -6.39 -4.83
CA GLY A 61 -4.75 -6.67 -5.40
C GLY A 61 -4.82 -7.87 -6.33
N SER A 62 -3.68 -8.44 -6.70
CA SER A 62 -3.61 -9.49 -7.71
C SER A 62 -4.36 -10.79 -7.33
N SER A 63 -4.53 -11.08 -6.04
CA SER A 63 -5.27 -12.28 -5.60
C SER A 63 -6.78 -12.22 -5.88
N TYR A 64 -7.31 -11.05 -6.18
CA TYR A 64 -8.71 -10.81 -6.54
C TYR A 64 -8.98 -10.91 -8.04
N GLU A 65 -7.93 -11.00 -8.84
CA GLU A 65 -8.01 -11.03 -10.29
C GLU A 65 -8.40 -12.41 -10.82
N THR A 66 -9.06 -12.44 -11.95
CA THR A 66 -9.49 -13.68 -12.59
C THR A 66 -8.53 -14.07 -13.72
N PRO A 67 -8.35 -15.36 -14.02
CA PRO A 67 -7.55 -15.81 -15.16
C PRO A 67 -7.98 -15.10 -16.47
N GLY A 68 -7.00 -14.64 -17.23
CA GLY A 68 -7.22 -13.87 -18.46
C GLY A 68 -7.32 -12.36 -18.23
N LYS A 69 -7.27 -11.89 -16.98
CA LYS A 69 -7.36 -10.47 -16.58
C LYS A 69 -6.39 -10.13 -15.47
N THR A 70 -5.19 -10.71 -15.53
CA THR A 70 -4.16 -10.48 -14.51
C THR A 70 -3.40 -9.19 -14.75
N GLY A 71 -2.92 -8.56 -13.68
CA GLY A 71 -2.20 -7.27 -13.73
C GLY A 71 -3.12 -6.04 -13.73
N LEU A 72 -4.46 -6.20 -13.59
CA LEU A 72 -5.40 -5.08 -13.56
C LEU A 72 -5.15 -4.15 -12.38
N SER A 73 -4.89 -4.69 -11.19
CA SER A 73 -4.63 -3.90 -9.99
C SER A 73 -3.38 -3.04 -10.13
N HIS A 74 -2.30 -3.60 -10.66
CA HIS A 74 -1.07 -2.89 -10.92
C HIS A 74 -1.21 -1.86 -12.07
N ALA A 75 -1.88 -2.23 -13.15
CA ALA A 75 -2.14 -1.29 -14.24
C ALA A 75 -3.04 -0.12 -13.79
N LEU A 76 -4.02 -0.39 -12.92
CA LEU A 76 -4.85 0.64 -12.33
C LEU A 76 -4.04 1.53 -11.38
N GLU A 77 -3.09 0.99 -10.61
CA GLU A 77 -2.15 1.77 -9.81
C GLU A 77 -1.47 2.85 -10.67
N HIS A 78 -0.87 2.47 -11.80
CA HIS A 78 -0.24 3.39 -12.75
C HIS A 78 -1.23 4.44 -13.29
N MET A 79 -2.42 3.99 -13.66
CA MET A 79 -3.42 4.86 -14.26
C MET A 79 -4.06 5.84 -13.27
N MET A 80 -3.96 5.61 -11.95
CA MET A 80 -4.43 6.55 -10.92
C MET A 80 -3.69 7.89 -10.93
N PHE A 81 -2.53 7.97 -11.57
CA PHE A 81 -1.75 9.20 -11.77
C PHE A 81 -2.07 9.91 -13.09
N LYS A 82 -2.96 9.37 -13.91
CA LYS A 82 -3.24 9.86 -15.27
C LYS A 82 -4.49 10.73 -15.39
N GLY A 83 -4.91 11.31 -14.24
CA GLY A 83 -5.93 12.36 -14.20
C GLY A 83 -7.26 11.95 -13.62
N SER A 84 -7.97 12.96 -13.15
CA SER A 84 -9.30 12.89 -12.52
C SER A 84 -10.15 14.07 -13.01
N ASN A 85 -11.27 14.35 -12.36
CA ASN A 85 -12.09 15.49 -12.79
C ASN A 85 -11.41 16.85 -12.53
N LYS A 86 -10.62 16.96 -11.46
CA LYS A 86 -9.97 18.23 -11.07
C LYS A 86 -8.62 18.44 -11.72
N VAL A 87 -7.91 17.38 -12.04
CA VAL A 87 -6.52 17.45 -12.54
C VAL A 87 -6.29 16.58 -13.75
N GLY A 88 -5.44 17.05 -14.65
CA GLY A 88 -4.99 16.33 -15.83
C GLY A 88 -3.95 15.24 -15.54
N PRO A 89 -3.50 14.51 -16.58
CA PRO A 89 -2.48 13.49 -16.44
C PRO A 89 -1.18 14.02 -15.83
N GLY A 90 -0.74 13.46 -14.71
CA GLY A 90 0.48 13.85 -13.99
C GLY A 90 0.41 15.18 -13.23
N GLU A 91 -0.67 15.94 -13.34
CA GLU A 91 -0.80 17.26 -12.72
C GLU A 91 -0.85 17.16 -11.19
N ALA A 92 -1.52 16.13 -10.63
CA ALA A 92 -1.52 15.89 -9.19
C ALA A 92 -0.10 15.74 -8.64
N SER A 93 0.74 14.95 -9.33
CA SER A 93 2.15 14.74 -8.97
C SER A 93 2.96 16.03 -9.04
N LEU A 94 2.69 16.89 -10.03
CA LEU A 94 3.33 18.19 -10.13
C LEU A 94 2.95 19.11 -8.97
N ILE A 95 1.66 19.16 -8.61
CA ILE A 95 1.16 19.96 -7.48
C ILE A 95 1.82 19.48 -6.18
N LEU A 96 1.85 18.17 -5.93
CA LEU A 96 2.45 17.60 -4.71
C LEU A 96 3.96 17.87 -4.66
N ARG A 97 4.67 17.68 -5.76
CA ARG A 97 6.10 17.99 -5.85
C ARG A 97 6.39 19.46 -5.56
N ASP A 98 5.60 20.38 -6.10
CA ASP A 98 5.79 21.83 -5.92
C ASP A 98 5.49 22.27 -4.48
N LEU A 99 4.72 21.45 -3.73
CA LEU A 99 4.51 21.58 -2.29
C LEU A 99 5.59 20.89 -1.44
N GLY A 100 6.61 20.30 -2.06
CA GLY A 100 7.67 19.57 -1.37
C GLY A 100 7.24 18.18 -0.86
N ALA A 101 6.11 17.67 -1.32
CA ALA A 101 5.65 16.35 -0.97
C ALA A 101 6.36 15.26 -1.77
N GLN A 102 6.50 14.09 -1.15
CA GLN A 102 6.84 12.84 -1.83
C GLN A 102 5.58 12.00 -1.96
N GLU A 103 5.35 11.44 -3.13
CA GLU A 103 4.25 10.50 -3.35
C GLU A 103 4.74 9.22 -4.01
N ASN A 104 4.04 8.13 -3.75
CA ASN A 104 4.20 6.88 -4.46
C ASN A 104 2.98 5.99 -4.25
N ALA A 105 2.99 4.82 -4.91
CA ALA A 105 2.00 3.78 -4.75
C ALA A 105 2.67 2.40 -4.77
N PHE A 106 1.94 1.40 -4.36
CA PHE A 106 2.36 0.00 -4.47
C PHE A 106 1.15 -0.93 -4.48
N THR A 107 1.26 -1.99 -5.25
CA THR A 107 0.28 -3.07 -5.34
C THR A 107 0.90 -4.36 -4.80
N SER A 108 0.11 -5.14 -4.07
CA SER A 108 0.44 -6.47 -3.59
C SER A 108 -0.69 -7.45 -3.93
N ASP A 109 -0.64 -8.66 -3.39
CA ASP A 109 -1.66 -9.66 -3.64
C ASP A 109 -3.05 -9.24 -3.12
N ASP A 110 -3.11 -8.61 -1.93
CA ASP A 110 -4.38 -8.35 -1.23
C ASP A 110 -4.77 -6.88 -1.16
N TYR A 111 -3.89 -5.97 -1.56
CA TYR A 111 -4.12 -4.53 -1.43
C TYR A 111 -3.36 -3.72 -2.47
N THR A 112 -3.88 -2.51 -2.72
CA THR A 112 -3.20 -1.43 -3.44
C THR A 112 -3.22 -0.19 -2.57
N ALA A 113 -2.09 0.48 -2.42
CA ALA A 113 -1.97 1.65 -1.56
C ALA A 113 -1.28 2.82 -2.25
N TYR A 114 -1.73 4.02 -1.90
CA TYR A 114 -1.20 5.30 -2.37
C TYR A 114 -0.80 6.12 -1.16
N TYR A 115 0.37 6.77 -1.19
CA TYR A 115 0.81 7.53 -0.05
C TYR A 115 1.50 8.84 -0.43
N GLN A 116 1.41 9.80 0.48
CA GLN A 116 2.12 11.08 0.43
C GLN A 116 2.81 11.34 1.76
N VAL A 117 4.03 11.87 1.69
CA VAL A 117 4.77 12.41 2.82
C VAL A 117 4.92 13.90 2.59
N LEU A 118 4.40 14.74 3.48
CA LEU A 118 4.31 16.18 3.25
C LEU A 118 4.28 16.97 4.56
N ALA A 119 4.45 18.30 4.45
CA ALA A 119 4.28 19.19 5.57
C ALA A 119 2.82 19.17 6.06
N ARG A 120 2.60 19.24 7.39
CA ARG A 120 1.28 19.12 8.02
C ARG A 120 0.24 20.08 7.45
N ASP A 121 0.61 21.31 7.15
CA ASP A 121 -0.27 22.35 6.64
C ASP A 121 -0.74 22.08 5.20
N ARG A 122 -0.20 21.06 4.52
CA ARG A 122 -0.55 20.64 3.16
C ARG A 122 -1.44 19.39 3.11
N LEU A 123 -1.76 18.78 4.26
CA LEU A 123 -2.57 17.56 4.32
C LEU A 123 -3.92 17.71 3.60
N GLY A 124 -4.54 18.88 3.68
CA GLY A 124 -5.80 19.15 2.97
C GLY A 124 -5.70 19.03 1.46
N VAL A 125 -4.56 19.41 0.86
CA VAL A 125 -4.33 19.27 -0.58
C VAL A 125 -4.19 17.79 -0.96
N ALA A 126 -3.43 17.01 -0.18
CA ALA A 126 -3.32 15.57 -0.40
C ALA A 126 -4.70 14.89 -0.34
N PHE A 127 -5.50 15.22 0.67
CA PHE A 127 -6.86 14.67 0.80
C PHE A 127 -7.78 15.06 -0.35
N GLU A 128 -7.67 16.28 -0.85
CA GLU A 128 -8.46 16.74 -1.99
C GLU A 128 -8.13 15.94 -3.25
N LEU A 129 -6.84 15.76 -3.56
CA LEU A 129 -6.39 15.01 -4.73
C LEU A 129 -6.74 13.53 -4.62
N GLU A 130 -6.54 12.91 -3.45
CA GLU A 130 -6.90 11.51 -3.20
C GLU A 130 -8.40 11.27 -3.30
N ALA A 131 -9.21 12.11 -2.68
CA ALA A 131 -10.66 11.99 -2.74
C ALA A 131 -11.18 12.20 -4.16
N ASP A 132 -10.59 13.10 -4.95
CA ASP A 132 -10.99 13.32 -6.33
C ASP A 132 -10.67 12.09 -7.21
N ARG A 133 -9.47 11.52 -7.13
CA ARG A 133 -9.16 10.32 -7.90
C ARG A 133 -9.94 9.08 -7.43
N MET A 134 -10.30 8.98 -6.13
CA MET A 134 -11.22 7.96 -5.63
C MET A 134 -12.63 8.09 -6.23
N ALA A 135 -13.12 9.31 -6.42
CA ALA A 135 -14.46 9.59 -6.88
C ALA A 135 -14.59 9.63 -8.41
N SER A 136 -13.56 10.08 -9.12
CA SER A 136 -13.72 10.58 -10.49
C SER A 136 -12.52 10.33 -11.38
N LEU A 137 -11.84 9.19 -11.21
CA LEU A 137 -10.71 8.79 -12.05
C LEU A 137 -11.10 8.82 -13.53
N ARG A 138 -10.29 9.50 -14.31
CA ARG A 138 -10.33 9.41 -15.77
C ARG A 138 -9.33 8.34 -16.22
N LEU A 139 -9.71 7.59 -17.21
CA LEU A 139 -8.85 6.58 -17.83
C LEU A 139 -8.73 6.92 -19.31
N PRO A 140 -7.90 7.94 -19.66
CA PRO A 140 -7.77 8.36 -21.05
C PRO A 140 -7.16 7.23 -21.90
N PRO A 141 -7.77 6.81 -23.02
CA PRO A 141 -7.25 5.71 -23.85
C PRO A 141 -5.81 5.93 -24.33
N GLU A 142 -5.43 7.17 -24.62
CA GLU A 142 -4.07 7.47 -25.10
C GLU A 142 -3.02 7.37 -23.97
N GLU A 143 -3.39 7.71 -22.72
CA GLU A 143 -2.51 7.46 -21.57
C GLU A 143 -2.40 5.97 -21.29
N PHE A 144 -3.51 5.23 -21.38
CA PHE A 144 -3.49 3.78 -21.20
C PHE A 144 -2.58 3.08 -22.24
N LYS A 145 -2.66 3.46 -23.51
CA LYS A 145 -1.79 2.89 -24.56
C LYS A 145 -0.29 3.08 -24.27
N ARG A 146 0.08 4.22 -23.70
CA ARG A 146 1.46 4.49 -23.30
C ARG A 146 1.85 3.70 -22.07
N GLU A 147 0.98 3.69 -21.09
CA GLU A 147 1.27 3.10 -19.79
C GLU A 147 1.33 1.59 -19.82
N ILE A 148 0.50 0.94 -20.65
CA ILE A 148 0.57 -0.53 -20.79
C ILE A 148 1.91 -1.00 -21.39
N GLU A 149 2.53 -0.20 -22.26
CA GLU A 149 3.88 -0.50 -22.77
C GLU A 149 4.96 -0.31 -21.69
N VAL A 150 4.80 0.70 -20.81
CA VAL A 150 5.67 0.89 -19.64
C VAL A 150 5.58 -0.31 -18.70
N ILE A 151 4.37 -0.79 -18.41
CA ILE A 151 4.13 -1.96 -17.54
C ILE A 151 4.74 -3.23 -18.14
N LYS A 152 4.59 -3.45 -19.45
CA LYS A 152 5.20 -4.58 -20.13
C LYS A 152 6.72 -4.53 -20.06
N GLU A 153 7.30 -3.35 -20.21
CA GLU A 153 8.76 -3.18 -20.09
C GLU A 153 9.22 -3.37 -18.65
N GLU A 154 8.48 -2.86 -17.70
CA GLU A 154 8.73 -3.13 -16.27
C GLU A 154 8.72 -4.62 -15.96
N ARG A 155 7.74 -5.36 -16.50
CA ARG A 155 7.68 -6.81 -16.38
C ARG A 155 8.92 -7.49 -16.95
N ARG A 156 9.37 -7.08 -18.15
CA ARG A 156 10.62 -7.62 -18.73
C ARG A 156 11.79 -7.39 -17.80
N LEU A 157 12.00 -6.14 -17.39
CA LEU A 157 13.14 -5.75 -16.55
C LEU A 157 13.14 -6.40 -15.16
N ARG A 158 11.98 -6.52 -14.52
CA ARG A 158 11.88 -7.01 -13.13
C ARG A 158 11.66 -8.50 -13.01
N THR A 159 11.10 -9.14 -14.04
CA THR A 159 10.72 -10.55 -13.97
C THR A 159 11.36 -11.37 -15.08
N ASP A 160 11.10 -11.04 -16.35
CA ASP A 160 11.46 -11.92 -17.46
C ASP A 160 12.98 -11.99 -17.67
N ASP A 161 13.70 -10.86 -17.48
CA ASP A 161 15.16 -10.75 -17.58
C ASP A 161 15.88 -11.06 -16.26
N GLN A 162 15.14 -11.42 -15.21
CA GLN A 162 15.69 -11.73 -13.88
C GLN A 162 15.48 -13.22 -13.56
N PRO A 163 16.50 -14.07 -13.65
CA PRO A 163 16.37 -15.52 -13.46
C PRO A 163 15.69 -15.92 -12.15
N MET A 164 16.04 -15.25 -11.03
CA MET A 164 15.46 -15.55 -9.73
C MET A 164 13.99 -15.11 -9.63
N SER A 165 13.64 -13.94 -10.16
CA SER A 165 12.26 -13.46 -10.18
C SER A 165 11.38 -14.36 -11.03
N LYS A 166 11.88 -14.78 -12.20
CA LYS A 166 11.20 -15.71 -13.09
C LYS A 166 10.99 -17.08 -12.44
N ALA A 167 12.02 -17.59 -11.77
CA ALA A 167 11.92 -18.85 -11.05
C ALA A 167 10.90 -18.78 -9.91
N PHE A 168 10.88 -17.67 -9.16
CA PHE A 168 9.92 -17.47 -8.07
C PHE A 168 8.49 -17.32 -8.57
N GLU A 169 8.25 -16.59 -9.65
CA GLU A 169 6.95 -16.48 -10.31
C GLU A 169 6.40 -17.85 -10.70
N LEU A 170 7.22 -18.67 -11.37
CA LEU A 170 6.81 -20.01 -11.78
C LEU A 170 6.63 -20.96 -10.59
N PHE A 171 7.44 -20.79 -9.54
CA PHE A 171 7.26 -21.52 -8.29
C PHE A 171 5.92 -21.19 -7.64
N SER A 172 5.56 -19.91 -7.53
CA SER A 172 4.27 -19.47 -6.96
C SER A 172 3.09 -20.00 -7.76
N ALA A 173 3.17 -19.92 -9.09
CA ALA A 173 2.15 -20.47 -9.97
C ALA A 173 1.94 -21.98 -9.82
N MET A 174 2.99 -22.72 -9.48
CA MET A 174 2.91 -24.16 -9.19
C MET A 174 2.46 -24.45 -7.76
N ALA A 175 2.90 -23.63 -6.78
CA ALA A 175 2.63 -23.85 -5.36
C ALA A 175 1.17 -23.58 -5.00
N TYR A 176 0.53 -22.61 -5.66
CA TYR A 176 -0.83 -22.16 -5.39
C TYR A 176 -1.79 -22.42 -6.58
N PRO A 177 -2.16 -23.67 -6.87
CA PRO A 177 -2.95 -23.99 -8.09
C PRO A 177 -4.36 -23.42 -8.10
N SER A 178 -4.95 -23.13 -6.95
CA SER A 178 -6.33 -22.65 -6.83
C SER A 178 -6.47 -21.30 -6.12
N SER A 179 -5.50 -20.90 -5.32
CA SER A 179 -5.46 -19.59 -4.66
C SER A 179 -5.07 -18.50 -5.64
N GLY A 180 -5.64 -17.29 -5.49
CA GLY A 180 -5.23 -16.11 -6.25
C GLY A 180 -3.75 -15.74 -6.13
N TYR A 181 -3.04 -16.27 -5.14
CA TYR A 181 -1.60 -16.07 -4.95
C TYR A 181 -0.71 -16.72 -6.02
N HIS A 182 -1.28 -17.48 -6.96
CA HIS A 182 -0.55 -17.91 -8.15
C HIS A 182 -0.40 -16.80 -9.20
N THR A 183 -1.16 -15.71 -9.07
CA THR A 183 -1.16 -14.59 -10.02
C THR A 183 -0.04 -13.63 -9.70
N PRO A 184 0.90 -13.36 -10.62
CA PRO A 184 1.91 -12.34 -10.38
C PRO A 184 1.26 -10.96 -10.30
N THR A 185 1.69 -10.14 -9.34
CA THR A 185 1.14 -8.79 -9.12
C THR A 185 1.20 -7.92 -10.37
N ILE A 186 2.28 -8.02 -11.14
CA ILE A 186 2.42 -7.30 -12.42
C ILE A 186 1.56 -7.88 -13.55
N GLY A 187 0.97 -9.05 -13.37
CA GLY A 187 0.19 -9.75 -14.38
C GLY A 187 1.02 -10.61 -15.34
N TRP A 188 0.37 -11.56 -16.00
CA TRP A 188 0.99 -12.34 -17.08
C TRP A 188 1.11 -11.52 -18.35
N MET A 189 2.23 -11.64 -19.09
CA MET A 189 2.45 -10.89 -20.34
C MET A 189 1.28 -11.06 -21.32
N VAL A 190 0.78 -12.28 -21.46
CA VAL A 190 -0.35 -12.58 -22.37
C VAL A 190 -1.63 -11.84 -22.02
N ASP A 191 -1.85 -11.53 -20.74
CA ASP A 191 -3.00 -10.77 -20.28
C ASP A 191 -2.78 -9.27 -20.48
N LEU A 192 -1.55 -8.79 -20.19
CA LEU A 192 -1.16 -7.39 -20.43
C LEU A 192 -1.29 -6.98 -21.90
N GLU A 193 -0.95 -7.91 -22.85
CA GLU A 193 -1.08 -7.68 -24.28
C GLU A 193 -2.54 -7.53 -24.76
N ARG A 194 -3.49 -8.04 -23.97
CA ARG A 194 -4.92 -8.04 -24.31
C ARG A 194 -5.74 -7.11 -23.45
N MET A 195 -5.12 -6.55 -22.42
CA MET A 195 -5.79 -5.67 -21.45
C MET A 195 -6.43 -4.47 -22.14
N SER A 196 -7.62 -4.11 -21.72
CA SER A 196 -8.37 -2.98 -22.24
C SER A 196 -8.65 -1.94 -21.16
N VAL A 197 -8.80 -0.69 -21.57
CA VAL A 197 -9.21 0.40 -20.66
C VAL A 197 -10.61 0.15 -20.06
N GLY A 198 -11.46 -0.60 -20.75
CA GLY A 198 -12.78 -0.99 -20.24
C GLY A 198 -12.69 -1.93 -19.04
N GLU A 199 -11.74 -2.85 -19.03
CA GLU A 199 -11.48 -3.74 -17.89
C GLU A 199 -10.90 -2.99 -16.70
N LEU A 200 -9.99 -2.03 -16.93
CA LEU A 200 -9.50 -1.14 -15.87
C LEU A 200 -10.63 -0.31 -15.27
N ARG A 201 -11.54 0.21 -16.10
CA ARG A 201 -12.69 0.97 -15.62
C ARG A 201 -13.62 0.11 -14.77
N ALA A 202 -13.90 -1.11 -15.20
CA ALA A 202 -14.70 -2.06 -14.42
C ALA A 202 -14.04 -2.36 -13.07
N CYS A 203 -12.74 -2.61 -13.03
CA CYS A 203 -11.98 -2.83 -11.80
C CYS A 203 -12.02 -1.60 -10.86
N TYR A 204 -11.85 -0.40 -11.39
CA TYR A 204 -11.97 0.83 -10.60
C TYR A 204 -13.39 1.03 -10.04
N GLU A 205 -14.42 0.83 -10.85
CA GLU A 205 -15.82 0.98 -10.42
C GLU A 205 -16.22 -0.06 -9.38
N GLU A 206 -15.67 -1.25 -9.45
CA GLU A 206 -15.94 -2.36 -8.55
C GLU A 206 -15.26 -2.20 -7.19
N TRP A 207 -13.97 -1.78 -7.16
CA TRP A 207 -13.15 -1.89 -5.97
C TRP A 207 -12.74 -0.56 -5.33
N TYR A 208 -12.66 0.53 -6.09
CA TYR A 208 -12.16 1.83 -5.60
C TYR A 208 -13.28 2.67 -5.02
N ALA A 209 -13.68 2.32 -3.81
CA ALA A 209 -14.76 2.96 -3.07
C ALA A 209 -14.36 3.26 -1.63
N PRO A 210 -14.94 4.30 -0.99
CA PRO A 210 -14.60 4.64 0.39
C PRO A 210 -14.87 3.50 1.38
N ASN A 211 -15.93 2.72 1.17
CA ASN A 211 -16.27 1.57 2.02
C ASN A 211 -15.40 0.32 1.78
N ASN A 212 -14.51 0.35 0.80
CA ASN A 212 -13.45 -0.65 0.56
C ASN A 212 -12.05 -0.07 0.85
N ALA A 213 -11.98 1.14 1.41
CA ALA A 213 -10.72 1.82 1.65
C ALA A 213 -10.47 2.08 3.15
N THR A 214 -9.20 2.21 3.49
CA THR A 214 -8.73 2.69 4.79
C THR A 214 -7.78 3.85 4.57
N LEU A 215 -8.10 4.99 5.18
CA LEU A 215 -7.22 6.15 5.25
C LEU A 215 -6.37 6.04 6.53
N VAL A 216 -5.07 6.05 6.39
CA VAL A 216 -4.11 6.03 7.51
C VAL A 216 -3.34 7.35 7.51
N VAL A 217 -3.34 8.04 8.65
CA VAL A 217 -2.62 9.31 8.82
C VAL A 217 -1.73 9.22 10.05
N VAL A 218 -0.44 9.47 9.84
CA VAL A 218 0.56 9.45 10.92
C VAL A 218 1.41 10.70 10.82
N GLY A 219 1.58 11.43 11.92
CA GLY A 219 2.45 12.61 11.97
C GLY A 219 1.92 13.71 12.87
N ASP A 220 2.32 14.95 12.58
CA ASP A 220 1.99 16.13 13.37
C ASP A 220 0.56 16.60 13.10
N VAL A 221 -0.40 15.83 13.57
CA VAL A 221 -1.85 16.05 13.43
C VAL A 221 -2.57 15.62 14.69
N THR A 222 -3.78 16.12 14.89
CA THR A 222 -4.71 15.60 15.89
C THR A 222 -5.83 14.79 15.22
N PRO A 223 -6.45 13.83 15.94
CA PRO A 223 -7.58 13.05 15.42
C PRO A 223 -8.74 13.92 14.94
N ASP A 224 -9.04 15.01 15.65
CA ASP A 224 -10.14 15.91 15.30
C ASP A 224 -9.85 16.71 14.02
N GLU A 225 -8.61 17.18 13.82
CA GLU A 225 -8.19 17.83 12.56
C GLU A 225 -8.32 16.87 11.38
N VAL A 226 -7.81 15.64 11.53
CA VAL A 226 -7.90 14.62 10.47
C VAL A 226 -9.36 14.26 10.19
N LYS A 227 -10.19 14.11 11.22
CA LYS A 227 -11.62 13.81 11.07
C LYS A 227 -12.35 14.91 10.30
N ALA A 228 -12.10 16.17 10.63
CA ALA A 228 -12.71 17.31 9.94
C ALA A 228 -12.29 17.37 8.45
N LEU A 229 -11.01 17.19 8.16
CA LEU A 229 -10.49 17.15 6.78
C LEU A 229 -11.03 15.92 6.02
N ALA A 230 -11.01 14.73 6.62
CA ALA A 230 -11.54 13.52 6.00
C ALA A 230 -13.03 13.66 5.67
N GLN A 231 -13.83 14.20 6.60
CA GLN A 231 -15.24 14.47 6.36
C GLN A 231 -15.46 15.48 5.23
N ARG A 232 -14.63 16.52 5.16
CA ARG A 232 -14.72 17.56 4.14
C ARG A 232 -14.45 17.01 2.72
N TYR A 233 -13.42 16.21 2.55
CA TYR A 233 -12.96 15.76 1.23
C TYR A 233 -13.50 14.38 0.86
N PHE A 234 -13.30 13.38 1.71
CA PHE A 234 -13.74 12.00 1.44
C PHE A 234 -15.21 11.78 1.79
N GLY A 235 -15.78 12.50 2.75
CA GLY A 235 -17.17 12.33 3.15
C GLY A 235 -18.18 12.57 2.01
N GLN A 236 -17.77 13.28 0.96
CA GLN A 236 -18.59 13.54 -0.23
C GLN A 236 -18.51 12.40 -1.28
N VAL A 237 -17.56 11.49 -1.15
CA VAL A 237 -17.41 10.37 -2.08
C VAL A 237 -18.48 9.32 -1.77
N ALA A 238 -19.26 8.98 -2.78
CA ALA A 238 -20.33 8.01 -2.63
C ALA A 238 -19.77 6.60 -2.37
N LYS A 239 -20.35 5.89 -1.40
CA LYS A 239 -20.12 4.45 -1.25
C LYS A 239 -20.62 3.69 -2.46
N ARG A 240 -20.01 2.54 -2.73
CA ARG A 240 -20.42 1.63 -3.82
C ARG A 240 -20.78 0.25 -3.27
N GLU A 241 -21.45 -0.54 -4.07
CA GLU A 241 -21.59 -1.97 -3.78
C GLU A 241 -20.26 -2.65 -4.13
N VAL A 242 -19.54 -3.09 -3.10
CA VAL A 242 -18.24 -3.76 -3.25
C VAL A 242 -18.48 -5.27 -3.12
N PRO A 243 -17.97 -6.10 -4.05
CA PRO A 243 -18.13 -7.54 -3.96
C PRO A 243 -17.52 -8.10 -2.67
N VAL A 244 -18.18 -9.10 -2.12
CA VAL A 244 -17.56 -9.94 -1.10
C VAL A 244 -16.65 -10.92 -1.82
N ALA A 245 -15.34 -10.69 -1.75
CA ALA A 245 -14.37 -11.59 -2.34
C ALA A 245 -14.52 -13.00 -1.78
N LYS A 246 -14.84 -13.95 -2.65
CA LYS A 246 -14.75 -15.37 -2.32
C LYS A 246 -13.32 -15.81 -2.57
N VAL A 247 -12.49 -15.75 -1.52
CA VAL A 247 -11.11 -16.25 -1.60
C VAL A 247 -11.18 -17.76 -1.82
N PRO A 248 -10.69 -18.28 -2.96
CA PRO A 248 -10.64 -19.71 -3.17
C PRO A 248 -9.74 -20.36 -2.12
N LEU A 249 -10.21 -21.45 -1.52
CA LEU A 249 -9.36 -22.25 -0.65
C LEU A 249 -8.32 -22.98 -1.50
N GLU A 250 -7.10 -23.03 -1.00
CA GLU A 250 -6.04 -23.79 -1.68
C GLU A 250 -6.37 -25.29 -1.61
N LEU A 251 -6.23 -25.98 -2.74
CA LEU A 251 -6.47 -27.40 -2.82
C LEU A 251 -5.34 -28.18 -2.13
N PRO A 252 -5.68 -29.21 -1.32
CA PRO A 252 -4.67 -30.10 -0.78
C PRO A 252 -3.82 -30.69 -1.91
N THR A 253 -2.51 -30.58 -1.79
CA THR A 253 -1.58 -31.14 -2.78
C THR A 253 -0.99 -32.44 -2.22
N PRO A 254 -1.48 -33.60 -2.63
CA PRO A 254 -0.85 -34.85 -2.25
C PRO A 254 0.42 -35.06 -3.06
N GLY A 255 1.56 -35.19 -2.38
CA GLY A 255 2.84 -35.52 -3.00
C GLY A 255 3.71 -34.33 -3.38
N GLU A 256 4.88 -34.66 -3.91
CA GLU A 256 5.90 -33.71 -4.36
C GLU A 256 5.56 -33.15 -5.75
N ARG A 257 5.84 -31.87 -5.96
CA ARG A 257 5.79 -31.21 -7.28
C ARG A 257 7.20 -30.75 -7.62
N LEU A 258 7.69 -31.13 -8.79
CA LEU A 258 9.01 -30.75 -9.29
C LEU A 258 8.87 -29.95 -10.58
N LEU A 259 9.40 -28.72 -10.58
CA LEU A 259 9.53 -27.89 -11.76
C LEU A 259 11.02 -27.70 -12.09
N LYS A 260 11.44 -28.11 -13.29
CA LYS A 260 12.78 -27.81 -13.81
C LYS A 260 12.69 -26.60 -14.74
N ILE A 261 13.39 -25.54 -14.39
CA ILE A 261 13.38 -24.28 -15.14
C ILE A 261 14.77 -24.13 -15.81
N HIS A 262 14.76 -23.80 -17.09
CA HIS A 262 15.94 -23.35 -17.82
C HIS A 262 15.81 -21.84 -18.00
N VAL A 263 16.71 -21.09 -17.40
CA VAL A 263 16.76 -19.61 -17.43
C VAL A 263 18.09 -19.17 -18.01
#